data_9b30828f61a3dbe4c1c8a475547287c8
#
_entry.id   9b30828f61a3dbe4c1c8a475547287c8
#
_cell.length_a   1.000
_cell.length_b   1.000
_cell.length_c   1.000
_cell.angle_alpha   90.00
_cell.angle_beta   90.00
_cell.angle_gamma   90.00
#
_symmetry.space_group_name_H-M   'P 1'
#
loop_
_entity.id
_entity.type
_entity.pdbx_description
1 polymer ?
#
loop_
_entity_poly.entity_id
_entity_poly.type
_entity_poly.pdbx_seq_one_letter_code
_entity_poly.pdbx_strand_id
1 'polypeptide(L)'
;MSVADTLLTAEDLLQMPRDDWRYELVEGVLHRMPPPGFEHGSIAGQIGGLLFAHVNQHKLGRILAAETGFQISSNPDTVRAPDVAFVTYERLRQADFDRRQYFPGAPDFLVEVLCPADSYSDVEKKVAGWLAAGARLVVLADPAKELLFAHRPGKPVQILSTEDTLDASEVVSGWHVPVRNIFEADAA
;
A
#
# COMPACT_ATOMS: atom_id res chain seq x y z
N MET A 1 -1.02 15.95 -37.09
CA MET A 1 -2.01 15.04 -36.44
C MET A 1 -1.38 14.64 -35.12
N SER A 2 -1.89 15.11 -34.01
CA SER A 2 -1.44 14.66 -32.68
C SER A 2 -1.91 13.22 -32.51
N VAL A 3 -0.95 12.29 -32.36
CA VAL A 3 -1.27 10.96 -31.85
C VAL A 3 -1.75 11.21 -30.42
N ALA A 4 -3.04 11.10 -30.18
CA ALA A 4 -3.54 11.04 -28.81
C ALA A 4 -2.90 9.79 -28.18
N ASP A 5 -2.05 9.99 -27.17
CA ASP A 5 -1.54 8.86 -26.38
C ASP A 5 -2.76 8.11 -25.84
N THR A 6 -2.96 6.89 -26.35
CA THR A 6 -4.09 6.06 -25.92
C THR A 6 -3.82 5.68 -24.46
N LEU A 7 -4.66 6.19 -23.53
CA LEU A 7 -4.57 5.82 -22.14
C LEU A 7 -4.83 4.31 -21.99
N LEU A 8 -4.01 3.66 -21.19
CA LEU A 8 -4.17 2.24 -20.87
C LEU A 8 -5.26 2.04 -19.83
N THR A 9 -5.86 0.86 -19.87
CA THR A 9 -6.86 0.40 -18.90
C THR A 9 -6.26 -0.58 -17.88
N ALA A 10 -6.96 -0.84 -16.80
CA ALA A 10 -6.61 -1.87 -15.83
C ALA A 10 -6.54 -3.26 -16.49
N GLU A 11 -7.39 -3.54 -17.47
CA GLU A 11 -7.37 -4.77 -18.24
C GLU A 11 -6.10 -4.88 -19.10
N ASP A 12 -5.68 -3.79 -19.76
CA ASP A 12 -4.44 -3.77 -20.54
C ASP A 12 -3.24 -4.08 -19.64
N LEU A 13 -3.19 -3.47 -18.42
CA LEU A 13 -2.14 -3.75 -17.44
C LEU A 13 -2.15 -5.22 -16.98
N LEU A 14 -3.34 -5.79 -16.75
CA LEU A 14 -3.47 -7.18 -16.29
C LEU A 14 -2.99 -8.19 -17.34
N GLN A 15 -3.12 -7.85 -18.63
CA GLN A 15 -2.72 -8.68 -19.76
C GLN A 15 -1.29 -8.45 -20.23
N MET A 16 -0.57 -7.49 -19.62
CA MET A 16 0.82 -7.22 -20.00
C MET A 16 1.69 -8.47 -19.84
N PRO A 17 2.66 -8.68 -20.76
CA PRO A 17 3.66 -9.72 -20.60
C PRO A 17 4.43 -9.53 -19.28
N ARG A 18 4.70 -10.63 -18.58
CA ARG A 18 5.54 -10.59 -17.38
C ARG A 18 7.00 -10.41 -17.80
N ASP A 19 7.64 -9.43 -17.21
CA ASP A 19 9.05 -9.15 -17.32
C ASP A 19 9.67 -8.86 -15.94
N ASP A 20 10.89 -8.31 -15.90
CA ASP A 20 11.62 -8.05 -14.66
C ASP A 20 11.25 -6.69 -14.00
N TRP A 21 10.16 -6.05 -14.45
CA TRP A 21 9.73 -4.74 -13.96
C TRP A 21 8.42 -4.82 -13.17
N ARG A 22 8.30 -3.91 -12.21
CA ARG A 22 7.02 -3.64 -11.53
C ARG A 22 6.31 -2.52 -12.28
N TYR A 23 4.99 -2.65 -12.39
CA TYR A 23 4.18 -1.69 -13.11
C TYR A 23 3.02 -1.20 -12.25
N GLU A 24 2.76 0.11 -12.31
CA GLU A 24 1.54 0.74 -11.85
C GLU A 24 0.90 1.49 -13.00
N LEU A 25 -0.40 1.68 -12.97
CA LEU A 25 -1.14 2.52 -13.89
C LEU A 25 -1.63 3.75 -13.11
N VAL A 26 -1.30 4.95 -13.56
CA VAL A 26 -1.74 6.19 -12.93
C VAL A 26 -2.42 7.06 -13.97
N GLU A 27 -3.74 7.25 -13.81
CA GLU A 27 -4.56 8.02 -14.76
C GLU A 27 -4.37 7.54 -16.22
N GLY A 28 -4.30 6.22 -16.41
CA GLY A 28 -4.09 5.59 -17.72
C GLY A 28 -2.64 5.63 -18.23
N VAL A 29 -1.69 6.20 -17.49
CA VAL A 29 -0.27 6.25 -17.83
C VAL A 29 0.48 5.14 -17.10
N LEU A 30 1.27 4.36 -17.86
CA LEU A 30 2.05 3.26 -17.30
C LEU A 30 3.33 3.79 -16.63
N HIS A 31 3.50 3.45 -15.37
CA HIS A 31 4.70 3.72 -14.57
C HIS A 31 5.46 2.42 -14.34
N ARG A 32 6.74 2.43 -14.67
CA ARG A 32 7.66 1.30 -14.55
C ARG A 32 8.66 1.56 -13.43
N MET A 33 8.84 0.57 -12.55
CA MET A 33 9.74 0.69 -11.39
C MET A 33 10.67 -0.53 -11.31
N PRO A 34 11.95 -0.34 -10.95
CA PRO A 34 12.84 -1.44 -10.67
C PRO A 34 12.42 -2.16 -9.36
N PRO A 35 12.90 -3.39 -9.11
CA PRO A 35 12.78 -4.02 -7.81
C PRO A 35 13.38 -3.14 -6.70
N PRO A 36 12.76 -3.10 -5.51
CA PRO A 36 13.30 -2.34 -4.37
C PRO A 36 14.56 -2.98 -3.80
N GLY A 37 15.31 -2.20 -3.02
CA GLY A 37 16.51 -2.68 -2.31
C GLY A 37 16.18 -3.51 -1.08
N PHE A 38 17.22 -4.09 -0.46
CA PHE A 38 17.13 -4.99 0.70
C PHE A 38 16.41 -4.34 1.90
N GLU A 39 16.79 -3.13 2.29
CA GLU A 39 16.22 -2.41 3.44
C GLU A 39 14.71 -2.20 3.29
N HIS A 40 14.26 -1.75 2.12
CA HIS A 40 12.85 -1.61 1.81
C HIS A 40 12.11 -2.95 1.97
N GLY A 41 12.65 -4.02 1.40
CA GLY A 41 12.07 -5.36 1.51
C GLY A 41 12.03 -5.90 2.94
N SER A 42 13.07 -5.61 3.74
CA SER A 42 13.16 -6.00 5.15
C SER A 42 12.04 -5.32 5.97
N ILE A 43 11.89 -4.01 5.84
CA ILE A 43 10.85 -3.24 6.56
C ILE A 43 9.45 -3.67 6.14
N ALA A 44 9.19 -3.80 4.84
CA ALA A 44 7.90 -4.28 4.34
C ALA A 44 7.58 -5.69 4.85
N GLY A 45 8.58 -6.58 4.85
CA GLY A 45 8.48 -7.94 5.38
C GLY A 45 8.19 -7.96 6.88
N GLN A 46 8.87 -7.12 7.66
CA GLN A 46 8.69 -7.02 9.11
C GLN A 46 7.28 -6.54 9.47
N ILE A 47 6.83 -5.44 8.88
CA ILE A 47 5.46 -4.93 9.11
C ILE A 47 4.43 -5.96 8.66
N GLY A 48 4.60 -6.52 7.46
CA GLY A 48 3.71 -7.54 6.90
C GLY A 48 3.62 -8.79 7.78
N GLY A 49 4.74 -9.25 8.34
CA GLY A 49 4.80 -10.40 9.25
C GLY A 49 4.08 -10.17 10.56
N LEU A 50 4.33 -9.02 11.21
CA LEU A 50 3.67 -8.62 12.46
C LEU A 50 2.15 -8.49 12.27
N LEU A 51 1.75 -7.86 11.17
CA LEU A 51 0.35 -7.69 10.82
C LEU A 51 -0.33 -9.02 10.48
N PHE A 52 0.34 -9.88 9.69
CA PHE A 52 -0.17 -11.20 9.32
C PHE A 52 -0.43 -12.09 10.53
N ALA A 53 0.50 -12.13 11.49
CA ALA A 53 0.36 -12.93 12.70
C ALA A 53 -0.92 -12.55 13.46
N HIS A 54 -1.14 -11.25 13.68
CA HIS A 54 -2.32 -10.73 14.37
C HIS A 54 -3.62 -10.98 13.60
N VAL A 55 -3.65 -10.60 12.32
CA VAL A 55 -4.84 -10.72 11.46
C VAL A 55 -5.28 -12.17 11.34
N ASN A 56 -4.33 -13.11 11.20
CA ASN A 56 -4.61 -14.52 11.07
C ASN A 56 -5.14 -15.12 12.39
N GLN A 57 -4.50 -14.78 13.52
CA GLN A 57 -4.91 -15.22 14.85
C GLN A 57 -6.36 -14.78 15.17
N HIS A 58 -6.70 -13.54 14.85
CA HIS A 58 -8.00 -12.95 15.15
C HIS A 58 -9.04 -13.06 14.02
N LYS A 59 -8.67 -13.67 12.89
CA LYS A 59 -9.54 -13.89 11.71
C LYS A 59 -10.20 -12.61 11.22
N LEU A 60 -9.43 -11.52 11.09
CA LEU A 60 -9.95 -10.19 10.76
C LEU A 60 -10.15 -9.96 9.26
N GLY A 61 -9.33 -10.57 8.41
CA GLY A 61 -9.33 -10.32 6.96
C GLY A 61 -8.22 -11.06 6.24
N ARG A 62 -7.71 -10.42 5.17
CA ARG A 62 -6.59 -10.91 4.37
C ARG A 62 -5.47 -9.88 4.34
N ILE A 63 -4.25 -10.35 4.52
CA ILE A 63 -3.04 -9.61 4.19
C ILE A 63 -2.65 -9.96 2.76
N LEU A 64 -2.27 -8.95 2.02
CA LEU A 64 -1.84 -9.02 0.64
C LEU A 64 -0.42 -8.46 0.57
N ALA A 65 0.46 -9.22 -0.08
CA ALA A 65 1.86 -8.85 -0.25
C ALA A 65 2.02 -7.82 -1.37
N ALA A 66 3.22 -7.27 -1.48
CA ALA A 66 3.64 -6.41 -2.58
C ALA A 66 3.23 -6.99 -3.94
N GLU A 67 3.02 -6.10 -4.92
CA GLU A 67 2.57 -6.42 -6.29
C GLU A 67 1.10 -6.86 -6.41
N THR A 68 0.35 -6.92 -5.32
CA THR A 68 -1.10 -7.10 -5.41
C THR A 68 -1.76 -5.78 -5.81
N GLY A 69 -2.32 -5.74 -7.03
CA GLY A 69 -2.93 -4.54 -7.59
C GLY A 69 -4.30 -4.22 -7.01
N PHE A 70 -4.54 -2.92 -6.83
CA PHE A 70 -5.81 -2.32 -6.44
C PHE A 70 -6.22 -1.28 -7.47
N GLN A 71 -7.39 -1.42 -8.07
CA GLN A 71 -7.92 -0.41 -9.00
C GLN A 71 -8.61 0.68 -8.19
N ILE A 72 -7.91 1.79 -7.97
CA ILE A 72 -8.37 2.88 -7.09
C ILE A 72 -9.17 3.97 -7.79
N SER A 73 -9.12 4.03 -9.11
CA SER A 73 -10.01 4.87 -9.93
C SER A 73 -10.25 4.26 -11.31
N SER A 74 -11.29 4.75 -11.98
CA SER A 74 -11.62 4.42 -13.37
C SER A 74 -11.92 5.69 -14.17
N ASN A 75 -11.61 5.66 -15.47
CA ASN A 75 -11.87 6.75 -16.44
C ASN A 75 -11.23 8.11 -16.07
N PRO A 76 -9.89 8.21 -16.04
CA PRO A 76 -8.90 7.21 -16.41
C PRO A 76 -8.57 6.24 -15.28
N ASP A 77 -8.12 5.04 -15.65
CA ASP A 77 -7.83 3.98 -14.69
C ASP A 77 -6.55 4.28 -13.90
N THR A 78 -6.60 3.98 -12.61
CA THR A 78 -5.42 3.95 -11.74
C THR A 78 -5.38 2.63 -10.99
N VAL A 79 -4.29 1.89 -11.18
CA VAL A 79 -3.99 0.63 -10.47
C VAL A 79 -2.66 0.79 -9.76
N ARG A 80 -2.67 0.59 -8.45
CA ARG A 80 -1.48 0.67 -7.60
C ARG A 80 -1.32 -0.59 -6.77
N ALA A 81 -0.08 -0.88 -6.39
CA ALA A 81 0.27 -2.04 -5.58
C ALA A 81 1.10 -1.59 -4.36
N PRO A 82 0.51 -1.52 -3.16
CA PRO A 82 1.22 -1.14 -1.95
C PRO A 82 2.15 -2.27 -1.49
N ASP A 83 3.16 -1.95 -0.68
CA ASP A 83 4.11 -2.93 -0.17
C ASP A 83 3.46 -3.93 0.80
N VAL A 84 2.50 -3.48 1.61
CA VAL A 84 1.66 -4.34 2.46
C VAL A 84 0.23 -3.81 2.41
N ALA A 85 -0.74 -4.70 2.29
CA ALA A 85 -2.16 -4.34 2.32
C ALA A 85 -2.96 -5.27 3.22
N PHE A 86 -4.01 -4.72 3.83
CA PHE A 86 -5.01 -5.47 4.58
C PHE A 86 -6.41 -5.11 4.11
N VAL A 87 -7.22 -6.15 3.86
CA VAL A 87 -8.65 -6.02 3.54
C VAL A 87 -9.46 -6.86 4.51
N THR A 88 -10.45 -6.26 5.14
CA THR A 88 -11.35 -6.95 6.08
C THR A 88 -12.17 -8.03 5.39
N TYR A 89 -12.54 -9.09 6.11
CA TYR A 89 -13.46 -10.09 5.57
C TYR A 89 -14.83 -9.50 5.22
N GLU A 90 -15.26 -8.45 5.89
CA GLU A 90 -16.49 -7.74 5.56
C GLU A 90 -16.44 -7.16 4.16
N ARG A 91 -15.40 -6.37 3.84
CA ARG A 91 -15.21 -5.79 2.50
C ARG A 91 -15.03 -6.85 1.43
N LEU A 92 -14.29 -7.93 1.74
CA LEU A 92 -14.10 -9.04 0.80
C LEU A 92 -15.41 -9.76 0.45
N ARG A 93 -16.38 -9.79 1.37
CA ARG A 93 -17.70 -10.37 1.10
C ARG A 93 -18.63 -9.40 0.34
N GLN A 94 -18.45 -8.11 0.54
CA GLN A 94 -19.26 -7.07 -0.12
C GLN A 94 -18.76 -6.76 -1.52
N ALA A 95 -17.46 -6.95 -1.78
CA ALA A 95 -16.87 -6.69 -3.09
C ALA A 95 -17.30 -7.77 -4.09
N ASP A 96 -17.99 -7.33 -5.15
CA ASP A 96 -18.32 -8.19 -6.29
C ASP A 96 -17.23 -8.01 -7.36
N PHE A 97 -16.28 -8.94 -7.40
CA PHE A 97 -15.18 -8.92 -8.38
C PHE A 97 -14.63 -10.33 -8.64
N ASP A 98 -14.08 -10.53 -9.83
CA ASP A 98 -13.31 -11.75 -10.13
C ASP A 98 -11.96 -11.65 -9.40
N ARG A 99 -11.65 -12.62 -8.55
CA ARG A 99 -10.39 -12.68 -7.77
C ARG A 99 -9.12 -12.80 -8.62
N ARG A 100 -9.26 -12.99 -9.92
CA ARG A 100 -8.16 -12.95 -10.90
C ARG A 100 -7.87 -11.53 -11.39
N GLN A 101 -8.76 -10.60 -11.12
CA GLN A 101 -8.62 -9.17 -11.44
C GLN A 101 -8.13 -8.38 -10.21
N TYR A 102 -7.89 -7.09 -10.42
CA TYR A 102 -7.54 -6.16 -9.35
C TYR A 102 -8.70 -5.97 -8.38
N PHE A 103 -8.37 -5.78 -7.11
CA PHE A 103 -9.38 -5.45 -6.11
C PHE A 103 -9.94 -4.05 -6.38
N PRO A 104 -11.29 -3.86 -6.42
CA PRO A 104 -11.89 -2.55 -6.65
C PRO A 104 -11.79 -1.65 -5.41
N GLY A 105 -11.20 -0.47 -5.58
CA GLY A 105 -10.94 0.49 -4.52
C GLY A 105 -9.68 0.18 -3.71
N ALA A 106 -9.38 0.99 -2.69
CA ALA A 106 -8.21 0.83 -1.84
C ALA A 106 -8.39 -0.27 -0.79
N PRO A 107 -7.32 -0.86 -0.23
CA PRO A 107 -7.41 -1.71 0.97
C PRO A 107 -7.85 -0.88 2.19
N ASP A 108 -8.26 -1.54 3.28
CA ASP A 108 -8.63 -0.85 4.53
C ASP A 108 -7.41 -0.21 5.21
N PHE A 109 -6.30 -0.93 5.22
CA PHE A 109 -4.99 -0.51 5.73
C PHE A 109 -3.93 -0.85 4.71
N LEU A 110 -2.96 0.05 4.53
CA LEU A 110 -1.80 -0.21 3.69
C LEU A 110 -0.54 0.45 4.22
N VAL A 111 0.60 -0.09 3.80
CA VAL A 111 1.93 0.45 4.04
C VAL A 111 2.64 0.67 2.72
N GLU A 112 3.30 1.80 2.61
CA GLU A 112 4.27 2.14 1.57
C GLU A 112 5.60 2.44 2.24
N VAL A 113 6.66 1.77 1.84
CA VAL A 113 8.01 2.03 2.31
C VAL A 113 8.68 3.01 1.35
N LEU A 114 9.13 4.14 1.87
CA LEU A 114 9.73 5.20 1.05
C LEU A 114 11.10 4.79 0.52
N CYS A 115 11.36 5.13 -0.74
CA CYS A 115 12.66 4.99 -1.37
C CYS A 115 13.36 6.36 -1.43
N PRO A 116 14.70 6.42 -1.40
CA PRO A 116 15.43 7.69 -1.50
C PRO A 116 15.15 8.51 -2.75
N ALA A 117 14.63 7.88 -3.80
CA ALA A 117 14.28 8.53 -5.06
C ALA A 117 12.86 9.11 -5.09
N ASP A 118 12.03 8.83 -4.07
CA ASP A 118 10.65 9.30 -4.04
C ASP A 118 10.60 10.81 -3.82
N SER A 119 9.85 11.51 -4.69
CA SER A 119 9.60 12.93 -4.49
C SER A 119 8.46 13.13 -3.49
N TYR A 120 8.57 14.17 -2.65
CA TYR A 120 7.54 14.52 -1.68
C TYR A 120 6.16 14.70 -2.35
N SER A 121 6.12 15.37 -3.50
CA SER A 121 4.85 15.63 -4.21
C SER A 121 4.20 14.36 -4.75
N ASP A 122 4.97 13.37 -5.17
CA ASP A 122 4.42 12.12 -5.70
C ASP A 122 3.92 11.23 -4.57
N VAL A 123 4.63 11.22 -3.43
CA VAL A 123 4.18 10.54 -2.21
C VAL A 123 2.86 11.14 -1.71
N GLU A 124 2.74 12.49 -1.64
CA GLU A 124 1.47 13.12 -1.24
C GLU A 124 0.32 12.77 -2.17
N LYS A 125 0.53 12.81 -3.49
CA LYS A 125 -0.49 12.40 -4.48
C LYS A 125 -0.88 10.93 -4.31
N LYS A 126 0.11 10.05 -4.05
CA LYS A 126 -0.13 8.62 -3.83
C LYS A 126 -1.00 8.40 -2.59
N VAL A 127 -0.67 9.04 -1.47
CA VAL A 127 -1.47 8.99 -0.22
C VAL A 127 -2.88 9.53 -0.44
N ALA A 128 -3.00 10.70 -1.08
CA ALA A 128 -4.30 11.30 -1.36
C ALA A 128 -5.18 10.38 -2.24
N GLY A 129 -4.58 9.74 -3.25
CA GLY A 129 -5.26 8.75 -4.08
C GLY A 129 -5.77 7.55 -3.30
N TRP A 130 -4.95 6.99 -2.40
CA TRP A 130 -5.35 5.89 -1.52
C TRP A 130 -6.52 6.26 -0.60
N LEU A 131 -6.44 7.42 0.05
CA LEU A 131 -7.50 7.89 0.95
C LEU A 131 -8.80 8.19 0.19
N ALA A 132 -8.72 8.83 -0.98
CA ALA A 132 -9.88 9.10 -1.83
C ALA A 132 -10.56 7.81 -2.33
N ALA A 133 -9.77 6.74 -2.56
CA ALA A 133 -10.28 5.43 -2.97
C ALA A 133 -10.83 4.59 -1.79
N GLY A 134 -10.84 5.12 -0.56
CA GLY A 134 -11.46 4.51 0.60
C GLY A 134 -10.51 3.80 1.57
N ALA A 135 -9.19 4.02 1.48
CA ALA A 135 -8.29 3.58 2.54
C ALA A 135 -8.61 4.29 3.86
N ARG A 136 -8.62 3.53 4.94
CA ARG A 136 -8.92 4.04 6.29
C ARG A 136 -7.66 4.43 7.05
N LEU A 137 -6.53 3.80 6.72
CA LEU A 137 -5.21 4.11 7.27
C LEU A 137 -4.14 3.81 6.21
N VAL A 138 -3.37 4.84 5.86
CA VAL A 138 -2.17 4.74 5.02
C VAL A 138 -0.96 5.05 5.89
N VAL A 139 -0.01 4.14 5.96
CA VAL A 139 1.25 4.32 6.68
C VAL A 139 2.39 4.42 5.68
N LEU A 140 3.12 5.53 5.74
CA LEU A 140 4.41 5.65 5.07
C LEU A 140 5.50 5.29 6.07
N ALA A 141 6.40 4.39 5.71
CA ALA A 141 7.59 4.08 6.49
C ALA A 141 8.81 4.74 5.84
N ASP A 142 9.50 5.60 6.55
CA ASP A 142 10.73 6.28 6.12
C ASP A 142 11.93 5.58 6.76
N PRO A 143 12.65 4.71 6.03
CA PRO A 143 13.80 4.00 6.58
C PRO A 143 14.94 4.92 7.00
N ALA A 144 15.20 5.98 6.21
CA ALA A 144 16.31 6.90 6.46
C ALA A 144 16.16 7.72 7.75
N LYS A 145 14.93 7.89 8.22
CA LYS A 145 14.63 8.65 9.46
C LYS A 145 14.09 7.78 10.58
N GLU A 146 13.82 6.51 10.30
CA GLU A 146 13.14 5.57 11.23
C GLU A 146 11.82 6.14 11.75
N LEU A 147 11.03 6.75 10.84
CA LEU A 147 9.75 7.38 11.13
C LEU A 147 8.61 6.69 10.40
N LEU A 148 7.45 6.66 11.03
CA LEU A 148 6.19 6.36 10.36
C LEU A 148 5.32 7.62 10.25
N PHE A 149 4.67 7.78 9.10
CA PHE A 149 3.66 8.81 8.87
C PHE A 149 2.31 8.12 8.68
N ALA A 150 1.43 8.24 9.68
CA ALA A 150 0.11 7.62 9.64
C ALA A 150 -0.94 8.64 9.19
N HIS A 151 -1.51 8.39 8.00
CA HIS A 151 -2.52 9.22 7.36
C HIS A 151 -3.90 8.59 7.51
N ARG A 152 -4.87 9.36 8.00
CA ARG A 152 -6.26 8.97 8.17
C ARG A 152 -7.19 9.99 7.55
N PRO A 153 -8.35 9.58 7.00
CA PRO A 153 -9.30 10.53 6.44
C PRO A 153 -9.70 11.62 7.45
N GLY A 154 -9.56 12.89 7.06
CA GLY A 154 -9.97 14.04 7.88
C GLY A 154 -9.20 14.29 9.17
N LYS A 155 -8.08 13.59 9.39
CA LYS A 155 -7.22 13.79 10.57
C LYS A 155 -5.85 14.36 10.15
N PRO A 156 -5.17 15.14 11.02
CA PRO A 156 -3.78 15.50 10.81
C PRO A 156 -2.89 14.26 10.71
N VAL A 157 -1.81 14.35 9.96
CA VAL A 157 -0.80 13.30 9.87
C VAL A 157 -0.17 13.09 11.24
N GLN A 158 -0.14 11.85 11.70
CA GLN A 158 0.56 11.46 12.91
C GLN A 158 1.97 11.00 12.52
N ILE A 159 2.99 11.64 13.10
CA ILE A 159 4.39 11.26 12.91
C ILE A 159 4.81 10.47 14.15
N LEU A 160 5.39 9.29 13.93
CA LEU A 160 5.77 8.33 14.96
C LEU A 160 7.25 7.97 14.81
N SER A 161 7.99 8.09 15.90
CA SER A 161 9.39 7.68 16.05
C SER A 161 9.51 6.28 16.66
N THR A 162 10.71 5.76 16.79
CA THR A 162 11.00 4.45 17.44
C THR A 162 10.55 4.38 18.91
N GLU A 163 10.36 5.53 19.57
CA GLU A 163 9.84 5.59 20.95
C GLU A 163 8.31 5.46 21.03
N ASP A 164 7.62 5.56 19.88
CA ASP A 164 6.18 5.58 19.80
C ASP A 164 5.60 4.19 19.48
N THR A 165 4.27 4.11 19.51
CA THR A 165 3.50 2.93 19.09
C THR A 165 2.54 3.32 17.99
N LEU A 166 2.57 2.62 16.86
CA LEU A 166 1.54 2.72 15.85
C LEU A 166 0.28 2.00 16.34
N ASP A 167 -0.77 2.77 16.57
CA ASP A 167 -2.10 2.23 16.86
C ASP A 167 -2.96 2.25 15.60
N ALA A 168 -3.28 1.06 15.10
CA ALA A 168 -4.17 0.86 13.96
C ALA A 168 -5.46 0.13 14.35
N SER A 169 -5.78 0.05 15.65
CA SER A 169 -6.89 -0.74 16.20
C SER A 169 -8.27 -0.35 15.64
N GLU A 170 -8.45 0.88 15.19
CA GLU A 170 -9.67 1.36 14.54
C GLU A 170 -9.91 0.73 13.14
N VAL A 171 -8.86 0.18 12.50
CA VAL A 171 -8.92 -0.43 11.17
C VAL A 171 -8.63 -1.92 11.23
N VAL A 172 -7.60 -2.30 12.00
CA VAL A 172 -7.20 -3.68 12.28
C VAL A 172 -7.46 -3.92 13.76
N SER A 173 -8.62 -4.43 14.09
CA SER A 173 -9.11 -4.54 15.48
C SER A 173 -8.05 -5.05 16.45
N GLY A 174 -7.70 -4.23 17.45
CA GLY A 174 -6.75 -4.55 18.51
C GLY A 174 -5.27 -4.57 18.09
N TRP A 175 -4.93 -4.21 16.85
CA TRP A 175 -3.55 -4.20 16.40
C TRP A 175 -2.85 -2.87 16.71
N HIS A 176 -1.76 -3.00 17.44
CA HIS A 176 -0.81 -1.93 17.70
C HIS A 176 0.59 -2.52 17.73
N VAL A 177 1.59 -1.74 17.34
CA VAL A 177 2.98 -2.19 17.26
C VAL A 177 3.93 -1.07 17.68
N PRO A 178 4.89 -1.33 18.61
CA PRO A 178 5.99 -0.39 18.86
C PRO A 178 6.79 -0.16 17.57
N VAL A 179 7.01 1.11 17.21
CA VAL A 179 7.68 1.47 15.94
C VAL A 179 9.09 0.90 15.87
N ARG A 180 9.80 0.80 17.00
CA ARG A 180 11.12 0.14 17.07
C ARG A 180 11.12 -1.29 16.54
N ASN A 181 10.04 -2.05 16.73
CA ASN A 181 9.94 -3.42 16.24
C ASN A 181 9.90 -3.52 14.71
N ILE A 182 9.72 -2.39 14.03
CA ILE A 182 9.69 -2.30 12.58
C ILE A 182 11.09 -2.02 12.02
N PHE A 183 11.85 -1.13 12.67
CA PHE A 183 13.13 -0.64 12.18
C PHE A 183 14.33 -1.36 12.82
N GLU A 184 14.24 -1.80 14.07
CA GLU A 184 15.33 -2.41 14.85
C GLU A 184 15.33 -3.94 14.83
N ALA A 185 14.68 -4.58 13.87
CA ALA A 185 14.56 -6.03 13.80
C ALA A 185 15.93 -6.78 13.68
N ASP A 186 16.99 -6.06 13.36
CA ASP A 186 18.37 -6.59 13.18
C ASP A 186 19.29 -6.37 14.39
N ALA A 187 18.79 -5.86 15.52
CA ALA A 187 19.58 -5.63 16.74
C ALA A 187 19.61 -6.87 17.64
N ALA A 188 20.08 -8.01 17.10
CA ALA A 188 20.32 -9.22 17.87
C ALA A 188 21.74 -9.77 17.65
#